data_ea8aac7ce931632c635ae69151c21acc
#
_entry.id   ea8aac7ce931632c635ae69151c21acc
#
_cell.length_a   1.000
_cell.length_b   1.000
_cell.length_c   1.000
_cell.angle_alpha   90.00
_cell.angle_beta   90.00
_cell.angle_gamma   90.00
#
_symmetry.space_group_name_H-M   'P 1'
#
loop_
_entity.id
_entity.type
_entity.pdbx_description
1 polymer ?
#
loop_
_entity_poly.entity_id
_entity_poly.type
_entity_poly.pdbx_seq_one_letter_code
_entity_poly.pdbx_strand_id
1 'polypeptide(L)'
;HMCAEMVADLEPCYALVWHAAHCHDSSPDEAKLMACHAKAHVSEMGKGIAKKATEVHGGMGFTDLLGLHYWFKRIGVNRQMLGSPELVREEAMQSQL
;
A
#
# COMPACT_ATOMS: atom_id res chain seq x y z
N HIS A 1 20.19 5.71 3.45
CA HIS A 1 19.91 4.29 3.62
C HIS A 1 18.42 3.99 3.71
N MET A 2 17.70 4.64 4.63
CA MET A 2 16.23 4.50 4.73
C MET A 2 15.52 5.00 3.48
N CYS A 3 16.02 6.06 2.86
CA CYS A 3 15.43 6.57 1.62
C CYS A 3 15.54 5.56 0.50
N ALA A 4 16.66 4.85 0.41
CA ALA A 4 16.84 3.80 -0.58
C ALA A 4 15.88 2.64 -0.35
N GLU A 5 15.65 2.27 0.92
CA GLU A 5 14.67 1.24 1.27
C GLU A 5 13.25 1.65 0.87
N MET A 6 12.89 2.91 1.10
CA MET A 6 11.56 3.42 0.73
C MET A 6 11.35 3.37 -0.78
N VAL A 7 12.35 3.73 -1.56
CA VAL A 7 12.26 3.65 -3.02
C VAL A 7 12.13 2.18 -3.46
N ALA A 8 12.91 1.30 -2.87
CA ALA A 8 12.86 -0.13 -3.19
C ALA A 8 11.50 -0.74 -2.88
N ASP A 9 10.82 -0.27 -1.83
CA ASP A 9 9.49 -0.73 -1.46
C ASP A 9 8.40 -0.11 -2.33
N LEU A 10 8.57 1.16 -2.72
CA LEU A 10 7.56 1.93 -3.45
C LEU A 10 7.49 1.56 -4.93
N GLU A 11 8.63 1.42 -5.60
CA GLU A 11 8.65 1.20 -7.05
C GLU A 11 7.85 -0.03 -7.51
N PRO A 12 7.96 -1.20 -6.85
CA PRO A 12 7.15 -2.34 -7.27
C PRO A 12 5.64 -2.12 -7.11
N CYS A 13 5.22 -1.20 -6.24
CA CYS A 13 3.81 -0.90 -6.04
C CYS A 13 3.16 -0.33 -7.30
N TYR A 14 3.87 0.50 -8.04
CA TYR A 14 3.37 1.05 -9.30
C TYR A 14 3.09 -0.06 -10.30
N ALA A 15 4.04 -0.97 -10.47
CA ALA A 15 3.89 -2.10 -11.38
C ALA A 15 2.71 -2.98 -10.99
N LEU A 16 2.53 -3.23 -9.69
CA LEU A 16 1.45 -4.07 -9.20
C LEU A 16 0.09 -3.44 -9.45
N VAL A 17 -0.06 -2.13 -9.19
CA VAL A 17 -1.31 -1.42 -9.44
C VAL A 17 -1.63 -1.40 -10.95
N TRP A 18 -0.62 -1.12 -11.79
CA TRP A 18 -0.79 -1.15 -13.23
C TRP A 18 -1.24 -2.52 -13.73
N HIS A 19 -0.60 -3.57 -13.22
CA HIS A 19 -0.95 -4.93 -13.60
C HIS A 19 -2.39 -5.28 -13.20
N ALA A 20 -2.80 -4.92 -11.98
CA ALA A 20 -4.15 -5.16 -11.51
C ALA A 20 -5.18 -4.44 -12.39
N ALA A 21 -4.91 -3.18 -12.75
CA ALA A 21 -5.78 -2.42 -13.63
C ALA A 21 -5.85 -3.04 -15.04
N HIS A 22 -4.71 -3.50 -15.55
CA HIS A 22 -4.66 -4.16 -16.87
C HIS A 22 -5.47 -5.47 -16.86
N CYS A 23 -5.39 -6.25 -15.78
CA CYS A 23 -6.15 -7.50 -15.67
C CYS A 23 -7.65 -7.27 -15.69
N HIS A 24 -8.11 -6.14 -15.18
CA HIS A 24 -9.52 -5.79 -15.19
C HIS A 24 -10.08 -5.77 -16.63
N ASP A 25 -9.28 -5.28 -17.58
CA ASP A 25 -9.69 -5.16 -18.96
C ASP A 25 -9.35 -6.38 -19.80
N SER A 26 -8.17 -6.97 -19.61
CA SER A 26 -7.66 -8.02 -20.51
C SER A 26 -7.76 -9.44 -19.96
N SER A 27 -7.86 -9.59 -18.64
CA SER A 27 -7.92 -10.90 -17.99
C SER A 27 -8.92 -10.87 -16.84
N PRO A 28 -10.23 -10.73 -17.13
CA PRO A 28 -11.24 -10.57 -16.07
C PRO A 28 -11.27 -11.70 -15.05
N ASP A 29 -10.88 -12.91 -15.42
CA ASP A 29 -10.85 -14.04 -14.49
C ASP A 29 -9.85 -13.86 -13.36
N GLU A 30 -8.78 -13.10 -13.60
CA GLU A 30 -7.75 -12.82 -12.62
C GLU A 30 -7.92 -11.46 -11.94
N ALA A 31 -8.87 -10.64 -12.42
CA ALA A 31 -8.99 -9.26 -11.97
C ALA A 31 -9.21 -9.14 -10.46
N LYS A 32 -10.09 -9.96 -9.89
CA LYS A 32 -10.38 -9.90 -8.46
C LYS A 32 -9.15 -10.28 -7.64
N LEU A 33 -8.46 -11.35 -8.03
CA LEU A 33 -7.26 -11.82 -7.33
C LEU A 33 -6.18 -10.74 -7.35
N MET A 34 -5.93 -10.15 -8.53
CA MET A 34 -4.91 -9.11 -8.66
C MET A 34 -5.27 -7.84 -7.91
N ALA A 35 -6.56 -7.46 -7.89
CA ALA A 35 -7.01 -6.31 -7.12
C ALA A 35 -6.77 -6.53 -5.62
N CYS A 36 -7.04 -7.72 -5.11
CA CYS A 36 -6.78 -8.08 -3.71
C CYS A 36 -5.30 -8.02 -3.39
N HIS A 37 -4.45 -8.56 -4.27
CA HIS A 37 -3.01 -8.51 -4.08
C HIS A 37 -2.49 -7.07 -4.07
N ALA A 38 -2.96 -6.25 -5.01
CA ALA A 38 -2.56 -4.85 -5.08
C ALA A 38 -2.96 -4.11 -3.81
N LYS A 39 -4.21 -4.26 -3.37
CA LYS A 39 -4.71 -3.59 -2.17
C LYS A 39 -3.91 -4.00 -0.93
N ALA A 40 -3.69 -5.31 -0.74
CA ALA A 40 -2.97 -5.80 0.43
C ALA A 40 -1.52 -5.34 0.44
N HIS A 41 -0.82 -5.51 -0.68
CA HIS A 41 0.60 -5.18 -0.75
C HIS A 41 0.86 -3.68 -0.64
N VAL A 42 0.14 -2.87 -1.43
CA VAL A 42 0.33 -1.41 -1.43
C VAL A 42 -0.03 -0.81 -0.07
N SER A 43 -1.08 -1.33 0.58
CA SER A 43 -1.47 -0.86 1.91
C SER A 43 -0.39 -1.13 2.95
N GLU A 44 0.23 -2.32 2.92
CA GLU A 44 1.31 -2.64 3.85
C GLU A 44 2.57 -1.85 3.55
N MET A 45 2.94 -1.70 2.27
CA MET A 45 4.11 -0.91 1.89
C MET A 45 3.92 0.56 2.25
N GLY A 46 2.73 1.10 2.02
CA GLY A 46 2.41 2.48 2.37
C GLY A 46 2.59 2.76 3.86
N LYS A 47 2.11 1.85 4.70
CA LYS A 47 2.27 1.96 6.15
C LYS A 47 3.76 1.96 6.55
N GLY A 48 4.52 1.02 5.99
CA GLY A 48 5.96 0.90 6.27
C GLY A 48 6.74 2.13 5.79
N ILE A 49 6.41 2.62 4.60
CA ILE A 49 7.06 3.81 4.04
C ILE A 49 6.74 5.05 4.88
N ALA A 50 5.50 5.20 5.31
CA ALA A 50 5.11 6.33 6.17
C ALA A 50 5.89 6.32 7.49
N LYS A 51 6.07 5.14 8.09
CA LYS A 51 6.84 4.98 9.30
C LYS A 51 8.31 5.37 9.09
N LYS A 52 8.91 4.89 8.00
CA LYS A 52 10.31 5.22 7.67
C LYS A 52 10.48 6.70 7.37
N ALA A 53 9.51 7.30 6.68
CA ALA A 53 9.55 8.75 6.40
C ALA A 53 9.53 9.56 7.70
N THR A 54 8.73 9.14 8.66
CA THR A 54 8.69 9.78 9.98
C THR A 54 10.05 9.67 10.67
N GLU A 55 10.68 8.51 10.62
CA GLU A 55 11.99 8.29 11.22
C GLU A 55 13.08 9.14 10.56
N VAL A 56 13.04 9.27 9.23
CA VAL A 56 14.01 10.09 8.48
C VAL A 56 13.93 11.55 8.91
N HIS A 57 12.73 12.06 9.18
CA HIS A 57 12.56 13.44 9.64
C HIS A 57 12.86 13.61 11.14
N GLY A 58 13.10 12.51 11.86
CA GLY A 58 13.38 12.56 13.29
C GLY A 58 12.20 13.13 14.07
N GLY A 59 12.50 13.93 15.11
CA GLY A 59 11.46 14.53 15.95
C GLY A 59 10.50 15.44 15.19
N MET A 60 10.95 16.08 14.12
CA MET A 60 10.11 16.95 13.30
C MET A 60 9.01 16.19 12.57
N GLY A 61 9.25 14.92 12.27
CA GLY A 61 8.27 14.08 11.59
C GLY A 61 7.00 13.82 12.39
N PHE A 62 7.04 14.06 13.69
CA PHE A 62 5.89 13.85 14.57
C PHE A 62 5.10 15.13 14.82
N THR A 63 5.45 16.24 14.15
CA THR A 63 4.77 17.53 14.33
C THR A 63 3.93 17.88 13.11
N ASP A 64 2.91 18.72 13.33
CA ASP A 64 2.07 19.20 12.25
C ASP A 64 2.78 20.21 11.36
N LEU A 65 3.93 20.74 11.77
CA LEU A 65 4.67 21.74 11.03
C LEU A 65 5.11 21.26 9.64
N LEU A 66 5.43 19.97 9.53
CA LEU A 66 5.85 19.38 8.26
C LEU A 66 4.69 18.78 7.46
N GLY A 67 3.50 18.70 8.05
CA GLY A 67 2.37 18.07 7.41
C GLY A 67 2.49 16.55 7.28
N LEU A 68 3.60 15.97 7.72
CA LEU A 68 3.85 14.53 7.60
C LEU A 68 2.86 13.71 8.43
N HIS A 69 2.49 14.23 9.58
CA HIS A 69 1.52 13.61 10.46
C HIS A 69 0.16 13.40 9.76
N TYR A 70 -0.27 14.39 8.98
CA TYR A 70 -1.50 14.30 8.18
C TYR A 70 -1.42 13.13 7.19
N TRP A 71 -0.32 13.02 6.47
CA TRP A 71 -0.14 11.95 5.50
C TRP A 71 -0.07 10.58 6.14
N PHE A 72 0.56 10.50 7.30
CA PHE A 72 0.62 9.26 8.07
C PHE A 72 -0.79 8.78 8.43
N LYS A 73 -1.63 9.69 8.92
CA LYS A 73 -3.03 9.35 9.25
C LYS A 73 -3.82 8.95 8.02
N ARG A 74 -3.62 9.64 6.91
CA ARG A 74 -4.32 9.34 5.65
C ARG A 74 -3.98 7.95 5.14
N ILE A 75 -2.73 7.57 5.21
CA ILE A 75 -2.28 6.24 4.80
C ILE A 75 -2.93 5.18 5.69
N GLY A 76 -3.02 5.43 7.00
CA GLY A 76 -3.69 4.52 7.91
C GLY A 76 -5.16 4.32 7.58
N VAL A 77 -5.87 5.40 7.24
CA VAL A 77 -7.26 5.32 6.83
C VAL A 77 -7.39 4.54 5.52
N ASN A 78 -6.55 4.85 4.55
CA ASN A 78 -6.58 4.16 3.24
C ASN A 78 -6.33 2.66 3.38
N ARG A 79 -5.48 2.28 4.33
CA ARG A 79 -5.18 0.87 4.59
C ARG A 79 -6.44 0.09 4.98
N GLN A 80 -7.32 0.72 5.75
CA GLN A 80 -8.55 0.06 6.23
C GLN A 80 -9.71 0.22 5.25
N MET A 81 -9.68 1.24 4.41
CA MET A 81 -10.78 1.53 3.50
C MET A 81 -10.98 0.40 2.49
N LEU A 82 -12.23 -0.02 2.32
CA LEU A 82 -12.62 -1.09 1.37
C LEU A 82 -12.02 -2.45 1.70
N GLY A 83 -11.55 -2.61 2.92
CA GLY A 83 -11.00 -3.86 3.43
C GLY A 83 -9.55 -3.76 3.84
N SER A 84 -9.24 -4.27 5.02
CA SER A 84 -7.86 -4.33 5.51
C SER A 84 -7.04 -5.34 4.70
N PRO A 85 -5.70 -5.27 4.76
CA PRO A 85 -4.85 -6.26 4.09
C PRO A 85 -5.19 -7.71 4.48
N GLU A 86 -5.51 -7.93 5.76
CA GLU A 86 -5.86 -9.27 6.24
C GLU A 86 -7.14 -9.77 5.57
N LEU A 87 -8.16 -8.90 5.50
CA LEU A 87 -9.43 -9.24 4.90
C LEU A 87 -9.31 -9.52 3.41
N VAL A 88 -8.60 -8.65 2.67
CA VAL A 88 -8.46 -8.83 1.22
C VAL A 88 -7.57 -10.03 0.88
N ARG A 89 -6.60 -10.36 1.73
CA ARG A 89 -5.80 -11.58 1.53
C ARG A 89 -6.66 -12.82 1.67
N GLU A 90 -7.58 -12.82 2.61
CA GLU A 90 -8.52 -13.91 2.77
C GLU A 90 -9.44 -14.02 1.55
N GLU A 91 -9.93 -12.91 1.04
CA GLU A 91 -10.73 -12.91 -0.19
C GLU A 91 -9.94 -13.45 -1.38
N ALA A 92 -8.66 -13.10 -1.47
CA ALA A 92 -7.79 -13.62 -2.52
C ALA A 92 -7.65 -15.13 -2.43
N MET A 93 -7.47 -15.64 -1.22
CA MET A 93 -7.38 -17.08 -0.99
C MET A 93 -8.68 -17.78 -1.39
N GLN A 94 -9.82 -17.22 -1.00
CA GLN A 94 -11.13 -17.77 -1.35
C GLN A 94 -11.33 -17.80 -2.86
N SER A 95 -10.87 -16.80 -3.58
CA SER A 95 -11.05 -16.75 -5.03
C SER A 95 -10.20 -17.77 -5.79
N GLN A 96 -9.18 -18.34 -5.14
CA GLN A 96 -8.33 -19.37 -5.74
C GLN A 96 -8.88 -20.78 -5.50
N LEU A 97 -9.81 -20.92 -4.56
CA LEU A 97 -10.46 -22.19 -4.27
C LEU A 97 -11.68 -22.41 -5.16
#